data_8905ad279c33039d4ff0e4510921eee0
#
_entry.id   8905ad279c33039d4ff0e4510921eee0
#
_cell.length_a   1.000
_cell.length_b   1.000
_cell.length_c   1.000
_cell.angle_alpha   90.00
_cell.angle_beta   90.00
_cell.angle_gamma   90.00
#
_symmetry.space_group_name_H-M   'P 1'
#
loop_
_entity.id
_entity.type
_entity.pdbx_description
1 polymer ?
#
loop_
_entity_poly.entity_id
_entity_poly.type
_entity_poly.pdbx_seq_one_letter_code
_entity_poly.pdbx_strand_id
1 'polypeptide(L)'
;MRRFASIATASFLVLLLTTSTAPAQSPQKSQGPTEWIANSLKEIQKIKVGMTRADLLKVFTTEGGLSTGLTRTYVYRECPYIKVDVEFEPVGRPARNAEGRVTLVESGEDVIRTISKPYLAWMVID
;
A
#
# COMPACT_ATOMS: atom_id res chain seq x y z
N MET A 1 82.01 9.45 -1.66
CA MET A 1 81.59 8.11 -2.10
C MET A 1 80.18 7.82 -1.54
N ARG A 2 79.17 8.02 -2.34
CA ARG A 2 77.77 7.70 -1.90
C ARG A 2 77.11 6.99 -3.09
N ARG A 3 76.81 5.70 -2.87
CA ARG A 3 76.14 4.85 -3.86
C ARG A 3 74.63 5.03 -3.68
N PHE A 4 73.93 5.47 -4.70
CA PHE A 4 72.46 5.51 -4.77
C PHE A 4 71.97 4.17 -5.29
N ALA A 5 71.18 3.48 -4.47
CA ALA A 5 70.45 2.27 -4.87
C ALA A 5 69.10 2.68 -5.43
N SER A 6 68.84 2.39 -6.70
CA SER A 6 67.55 2.54 -7.37
C SER A 6 66.63 1.41 -6.91
N ILE A 7 65.50 1.78 -6.36
CA ILE A 7 64.40 0.84 -6.06
C ILE A 7 63.41 0.96 -7.21
N ALA A 8 63.28 -0.09 -7.98
CA ALA A 8 62.27 -0.23 -9.01
C ALA A 8 60.96 -0.68 -8.37
N THR A 9 59.93 0.17 -8.34
CA THR A 9 58.57 -0.17 -7.93
C THR A 9 57.81 -0.76 -9.11
N ALA A 10 57.59 -2.06 -9.09
CA ALA A 10 56.68 -2.74 -10.02
C ALA A 10 55.22 -2.47 -9.60
N SER A 11 54.52 -1.67 -10.38
CA SER A 11 53.06 -1.47 -10.24
C SER A 11 52.33 -2.67 -10.79
N PHE A 12 51.73 -3.44 -9.92
CA PHE A 12 50.85 -4.55 -10.25
C PHE A 12 49.41 -4.00 -10.42
N LEU A 13 49.01 -3.84 -11.68
CA LEU A 13 47.65 -3.41 -12.05
C LEU A 13 46.72 -4.62 -11.95
N VAL A 14 46.00 -4.75 -10.81
CA VAL A 14 44.97 -5.78 -10.64
C VAL A 14 43.69 -5.29 -11.29
N LEU A 15 43.35 -5.83 -12.45
CA LEU A 15 42.10 -5.58 -13.16
C LEU A 15 41.00 -6.43 -12.52
N LEU A 16 40.20 -5.84 -11.60
CA LEU A 16 39.03 -6.46 -11.01
C LEU A 16 37.89 -6.50 -12.03
N LEU A 17 37.69 -7.65 -12.67
CA LEU A 17 36.51 -7.96 -13.47
C LEU A 17 35.34 -8.18 -12.51
N THR A 18 34.53 -7.15 -12.26
CA THR A 18 33.26 -7.29 -11.58
C THR A 18 32.24 -7.92 -12.53
N THR A 19 32.00 -9.22 -12.41
CA THR A 19 30.90 -9.90 -13.07
C THR A 19 29.60 -9.47 -12.38
N SER A 20 28.87 -8.56 -13.04
CA SER A 20 27.52 -8.13 -12.63
C SER A 20 26.56 -9.28 -12.91
N THR A 21 26.29 -10.10 -11.89
CA THR A 21 25.21 -11.11 -11.93
C THR A 21 23.90 -10.35 -11.82
N ALA A 22 23.23 -10.10 -12.94
CA ALA A 22 21.85 -9.62 -12.95
C ALA A 22 20.97 -10.67 -12.23
N PRO A 23 20.11 -10.26 -11.28
CA PRO A 23 19.17 -11.20 -10.66
C PRO A 23 18.26 -11.74 -11.76
N ALA A 24 18.24 -13.05 -11.93
CA ALA A 24 17.29 -13.75 -12.80
C ALA A 24 15.88 -13.43 -12.28
N GLN A 25 15.14 -12.60 -13.01
CA GLN A 25 13.72 -12.38 -12.76
C GLN A 25 13.04 -13.72 -12.98
N SER A 26 12.55 -14.33 -11.89
CA SER A 26 11.69 -15.49 -11.95
C SER A 26 10.52 -15.15 -12.88
N PRO A 27 10.13 -16.03 -13.83
CA PRO A 27 8.99 -15.77 -14.70
C PRO A 27 7.76 -15.62 -13.80
N GLN A 28 7.27 -14.39 -13.68
CA GLN A 28 6.02 -14.10 -12.99
C GLN A 28 4.94 -14.81 -13.81
N LYS A 29 4.44 -15.92 -13.28
CA LYS A 29 3.36 -16.71 -13.90
C LYS A 29 2.19 -15.74 -14.08
N SER A 30 1.93 -15.32 -15.30
CA SER A 30 0.80 -14.42 -15.62
C SER A 30 -0.48 -15.17 -15.23
N GLN A 31 -1.14 -14.72 -14.18
CA GLN A 31 -2.43 -15.25 -13.78
C GLN A 31 -3.43 -14.99 -14.90
N GLY A 32 -4.20 -16.01 -15.27
CA GLY A 32 -5.31 -15.83 -16.19
C GLY A 32 -6.36 -14.88 -15.61
N PRO A 33 -7.13 -14.14 -16.45
CA PRO A 33 -8.13 -13.19 -15.97
C PRO A 33 -9.10 -13.78 -14.93
N THR A 34 -9.54 -15.00 -15.13
CA THR A 34 -10.45 -15.70 -14.21
C THR A 34 -9.80 -16.01 -12.87
N GLU A 35 -8.54 -16.43 -12.87
CA GLU A 35 -7.78 -16.71 -11.66
C GLU A 35 -7.52 -15.41 -10.88
N TRP A 36 -7.19 -14.33 -11.57
CA TRP A 36 -7.02 -13.01 -10.97
C TRP A 36 -8.30 -12.54 -10.28
N ILE A 37 -9.47 -12.61 -10.97
CA ILE A 37 -10.76 -12.23 -10.38
C ILE A 37 -11.06 -13.07 -9.13
N ALA A 38 -10.87 -14.39 -9.20
CA ALA A 38 -11.14 -15.26 -8.07
C ALA A 38 -10.26 -14.93 -6.85
N ASN A 39 -8.98 -14.63 -7.07
CA ASN A 39 -8.05 -14.25 -6.02
C ASN A 39 -8.38 -12.87 -5.44
N SER A 40 -8.71 -11.89 -6.28
CA SER A 40 -9.15 -10.56 -5.85
C SER A 40 -10.41 -10.63 -4.97
N LEU A 41 -11.41 -11.40 -5.38
CA LEU A 41 -12.62 -11.59 -4.57
C LEU A 41 -12.33 -12.26 -3.22
N LYS A 42 -11.43 -13.26 -3.19
CA LYS A 42 -11.01 -13.88 -1.92
C LYS A 42 -10.30 -12.88 -1.01
N GLU A 43 -9.48 -11.99 -1.56
CA GLU A 43 -8.79 -10.97 -0.79
C GLU A 43 -9.76 -9.95 -0.22
N ILE A 44 -10.67 -9.45 -1.04
CA ILE A 44 -11.72 -8.50 -0.64
C ILE A 44 -12.58 -9.10 0.47
N GLN A 45 -12.96 -10.37 0.37
CA GLN A 45 -13.81 -11.08 1.34
C GLN A 45 -13.12 -11.33 2.69
N LYS A 46 -11.81 -11.13 2.81
CA LYS A 46 -11.13 -11.20 4.11
C LYS A 46 -11.52 -10.04 5.01
N ILE A 47 -11.87 -8.89 4.43
CA ILE A 47 -12.29 -7.71 5.19
C ILE A 47 -13.73 -7.88 5.64
N LYS A 48 -13.94 -7.74 6.95
CA LYS A 48 -15.24 -8.02 7.61
C LYS A 48 -15.57 -6.96 8.66
N VAL A 49 -16.82 -6.91 9.02
CA VAL A 49 -17.30 -6.17 10.20
C VAL A 49 -16.51 -6.57 11.43
N GLY A 50 -16.13 -5.60 12.26
CA GLY A 50 -15.31 -5.78 13.46
C GLY A 50 -13.80 -5.64 13.22
N MET A 51 -13.33 -5.59 11.96
CA MET A 51 -11.93 -5.29 11.64
C MET A 51 -11.68 -3.77 11.71
N THR A 52 -10.42 -3.39 11.79
CA THR A 52 -10.03 -1.99 11.89
C THR A 52 -9.93 -1.30 10.53
N ARG A 53 -9.98 0.04 10.54
CA ARG A 53 -9.68 0.86 9.35
C ARG A 53 -8.27 0.56 8.82
N ALA A 54 -7.30 0.35 9.69
CA ALA A 54 -5.93 0.00 9.29
C ALA A 54 -5.89 -1.33 8.52
N ASP A 55 -6.71 -2.31 8.90
CA ASP A 55 -6.81 -3.58 8.17
C ASP A 55 -7.48 -3.40 6.81
N LEU A 56 -8.54 -2.60 6.74
CA LEU A 56 -9.18 -2.24 5.47
C LEU A 56 -8.19 -1.61 4.50
N LEU A 57 -7.37 -0.67 4.97
CA LEU A 57 -6.41 0.07 4.15
C LEU A 57 -5.25 -0.79 3.61
N LYS A 58 -5.07 -2.02 4.07
CA LYS A 58 -4.13 -2.98 3.46
C LYS A 58 -4.62 -3.47 2.10
N VAL A 59 -5.93 -3.59 1.92
CA VAL A 59 -6.58 -4.14 0.72
C VAL A 59 -7.19 -3.04 -0.15
N PHE A 60 -7.72 -2.01 0.50
CA PHE A 60 -8.42 -0.90 -0.15
C PHE A 60 -7.65 0.41 0.00
N THR A 61 -8.04 1.40 -0.78
CA THR A 61 -7.65 2.81 -0.60
C THR A 61 -8.90 3.67 -0.61
N THR A 62 -8.79 4.89 -0.10
CA THR A 62 -9.91 5.84 -0.12
C THR A 62 -10.21 6.28 -1.53
N GLU A 63 -11.49 6.39 -1.90
CA GLU A 63 -11.90 7.11 -3.09
C GLU A 63 -11.91 8.62 -2.80
N GLY A 64 -11.62 9.44 -3.81
CA GLY A 64 -11.85 10.90 -3.76
C GLY A 64 -13.34 11.23 -3.65
N GLY A 65 -13.64 12.52 -3.48
CA GLY A 65 -15.01 13.03 -3.40
C GLY A 65 -15.53 13.26 -1.98
N LEU A 66 -16.80 13.65 -1.91
CA LEU A 66 -17.45 14.00 -0.63
C LEU A 66 -17.63 12.76 0.23
N SER A 67 -16.99 12.78 1.39
CA SER A 67 -17.09 11.71 2.39
C SER A 67 -17.06 12.27 3.80
N THR A 68 -17.62 11.53 4.73
CA THR A 68 -17.45 11.81 6.15
C THR A 68 -16.39 10.89 6.73
N GLY A 69 -15.77 11.26 7.84
CA GLY A 69 -14.79 10.40 8.50
C GLY A 69 -15.36 9.04 8.95
N LEU A 70 -16.69 8.93 9.06
CA LEU A 70 -17.36 7.71 9.51
C LEU A 70 -17.93 6.88 8.37
N THR A 71 -18.30 7.49 7.23
CA THR A 71 -18.89 6.80 6.08
C THR A 71 -18.16 7.21 4.83
N ARG A 72 -17.58 6.25 4.13
CA ARG A 72 -16.78 6.50 2.93
C ARG A 72 -16.79 5.31 1.98
N THR A 73 -16.67 5.60 0.69
CA THR A 73 -16.38 4.61 -0.36
C THR A 73 -14.88 4.34 -0.42
N TYR A 74 -14.55 3.07 -0.52
CA TYR A 74 -13.18 2.59 -0.70
C TYR A 74 -13.06 1.82 -2.01
N VAL A 75 -11.91 1.93 -2.66
CA VAL A 75 -11.61 1.25 -3.91
C VAL A 75 -10.55 0.17 -3.68
N TYR A 76 -10.70 -0.97 -4.35
CA TYR A 76 -9.73 -2.04 -4.29
C TYR A 76 -8.42 -1.61 -4.94
N ARG A 77 -7.28 -1.86 -4.27
CA ARG A 77 -5.97 -1.36 -4.71
C ARG A 77 -5.54 -1.89 -6.07
N GLU A 78 -5.89 -3.13 -6.39
CA GLU A 78 -5.53 -3.78 -7.65
C GLU A 78 -6.50 -3.44 -8.80
N CYS A 79 -7.68 -2.88 -8.49
CA CYS A 79 -8.68 -2.50 -9.48
C CYS A 79 -9.58 -1.36 -8.97
N PRO A 80 -9.39 -0.13 -9.45
CA PRO A 80 -10.11 1.05 -8.95
C PRO A 80 -11.61 1.04 -9.29
N TYR A 81 -12.06 0.12 -10.13
CA TYR A 81 -13.48 -0.05 -10.45
C TYR A 81 -14.23 -0.92 -9.44
N ILE A 82 -13.53 -1.69 -8.60
CA ILE A 82 -14.15 -2.48 -7.54
C ILE A 82 -14.19 -1.65 -6.26
N LYS A 83 -15.40 -1.42 -5.77
CA LYS A 83 -15.67 -0.54 -4.63
C LYS A 83 -16.45 -1.23 -3.54
N VAL A 84 -16.32 -0.69 -2.32
CA VAL A 84 -17.13 -1.02 -1.16
C VAL A 84 -17.47 0.27 -0.41
N ASP A 85 -18.67 0.35 0.16
CA ASP A 85 -19.05 1.41 1.08
C ASP A 85 -18.86 0.90 2.51
N VAL A 86 -18.18 1.68 3.32
CA VAL A 86 -17.84 1.30 4.68
C VAL A 86 -18.30 2.38 5.66
N GLU A 87 -18.96 1.95 6.72
CA GLU A 87 -19.29 2.77 7.89
C GLU A 87 -18.44 2.31 9.07
N PHE A 88 -17.86 3.27 9.79
CA PHE A 88 -17.03 3.01 10.95
C PHE A 88 -17.68 3.45 12.23
N GLU A 89 -17.40 2.71 13.29
CA GLU A 89 -17.59 3.14 14.66
C GLU A 89 -16.26 3.73 15.16
N PRO A 90 -16.26 5.02 15.57
CA PRO A 90 -15.02 5.69 16.02
C PRO A 90 -14.62 5.15 17.40
N VAL A 91 -13.35 4.77 17.52
CA VAL A 91 -12.77 4.33 18.80
C VAL A 91 -12.15 5.52 19.56
N GLY A 92 -11.84 6.60 18.86
CA GLY A 92 -11.21 7.80 19.41
C GLY A 92 -12.17 8.70 20.17
N ARG A 93 -11.62 9.52 21.07
CA ARG A 93 -12.38 10.60 21.71
C ARG A 93 -12.51 11.77 20.74
N PRO A 94 -13.67 12.46 20.73
CA PRO A 94 -13.82 13.67 19.93
C PRO A 94 -12.80 14.72 20.36
N ALA A 95 -12.05 15.24 19.40
CA ALA A 95 -11.11 16.34 19.62
C ALA A 95 -11.82 17.68 19.40
N ARG A 96 -11.47 18.69 20.19
CA ARG A 96 -11.89 20.07 19.94
C ARG A 96 -10.81 20.79 19.16
N ASN A 97 -11.21 21.44 18.08
CA ASN A 97 -10.29 22.32 17.36
C ASN A 97 -10.12 23.67 18.12
N ALA A 98 -9.25 24.55 17.59
CA ALA A 98 -8.96 25.85 18.19
C ALA A 98 -10.23 26.74 18.35
N GLU A 99 -11.25 26.55 17.49
CA GLU A 99 -12.52 27.25 17.49
C GLU A 99 -13.56 26.60 18.42
N GLY A 100 -13.18 25.56 19.16
CA GLY A 100 -14.07 24.85 20.11
C GLY A 100 -15.05 23.88 19.45
N ARG A 101 -14.98 23.66 18.13
CA ARG A 101 -15.82 22.67 17.42
C ARG A 101 -15.33 21.27 17.73
N VAL A 102 -16.28 20.39 17.98
CA VAL A 102 -16.00 18.96 18.16
C VAL A 102 -15.84 18.31 16.80
N THR A 103 -14.68 17.74 16.53
CA THR A 103 -14.39 16.96 15.33
C THR A 103 -14.01 15.54 15.72
N LEU A 104 -14.57 14.58 15.01
CA LEU A 104 -14.11 13.19 15.06
C LEU A 104 -12.90 13.08 14.13
N VAL A 105 -11.73 12.84 14.72
CA VAL A 105 -10.52 12.57 13.94
C VAL A 105 -10.56 11.10 13.50
N GLU A 106 -10.40 10.87 12.21
CA GLU A 106 -10.27 9.51 11.67
C GLU A 106 -9.06 8.81 12.29
N SER A 107 -9.28 7.60 12.79
CA SER A 107 -8.23 6.77 13.37
C SER A 107 -8.11 5.45 12.61
N GLY A 108 -6.88 4.95 12.51
CA GLY A 108 -6.63 3.59 11.99
C GLY A 108 -7.30 2.49 12.82
N GLU A 109 -7.63 2.79 14.07
CA GLU A 109 -8.28 1.87 15.02
C GLU A 109 -9.82 1.89 14.95
N ASP A 110 -10.41 2.83 14.17
CA ASP A 110 -11.85 2.84 13.98
C ASP A 110 -12.32 1.48 13.46
N VAL A 111 -13.40 0.97 14.04
CA VAL A 111 -13.89 -0.37 13.75
C VAL A 111 -14.95 -0.34 12.66
N ILE A 112 -14.87 -1.25 11.71
CA ILE A 112 -15.86 -1.43 10.64
C ILE A 112 -17.19 -1.87 11.27
N ARG A 113 -18.20 -1.02 11.20
CA ARG A 113 -19.56 -1.28 11.64
C ARG A 113 -20.38 -1.96 10.54
N THR A 114 -20.30 -1.43 9.33
CA THR A 114 -20.93 -2.01 8.15
C THR A 114 -19.99 -1.96 6.96
N ILE A 115 -20.10 -2.95 6.09
CA ILE A 115 -19.39 -3.00 4.80
C ILE A 115 -20.34 -3.57 3.76
N SER A 116 -20.45 -2.89 2.61
CA SER A 116 -21.27 -3.35 1.50
C SER A 116 -20.67 -4.58 0.82
N LYS A 117 -21.46 -5.27 0.00
CA LYS A 117 -20.90 -6.20 -0.99
C LYS A 117 -20.06 -5.42 -1.99
N PRO A 118 -18.97 -6.00 -2.54
CA PRO A 118 -18.21 -5.37 -3.60
C PRO A 118 -19.11 -5.11 -4.82
N TYR A 119 -18.97 -3.94 -5.41
CA TYR A 119 -19.68 -3.55 -6.63
C TYR A 119 -18.74 -2.88 -7.63
N LEU A 120 -19.16 -2.80 -8.89
CA LEU A 120 -18.40 -2.14 -9.94
C LEU A 120 -18.98 -0.75 -10.18
N ALA A 121 -18.13 0.27 -10.15
CA ALA A 121 -18.48 1.63 -10.49
C ALA A 121 -17.28 2.38 -11.09
N TRP A 122 -17.58 3.43 -11.86
CA TRP A 122 -16.56 4.31 -12.41
C TRP A 122 -15.81 5.03 -11.29
N MET A 123 -14.54 5.30 -11.53
CA MET A 123 -13.73 6.09 -10.62
C MET A 123 -14.19 7.55 -10.63
N VAL A 124 -14.39 8.14 -9.45
CA VAL A 124 -14.55 9.59 -9.32
C VAL A 124 -13.16 10.20 -9.40
N ILE A 125 -12.95 11.06 -10.39
CA ILE A 125 -11.71 11.84 -10.55
C ILE A 125 -12.06 13.25 -10.05
N ASP A 126 -11.41 13.69 -9.00
CA ASP A 126 -11.47 15.07 -8.49
C ASP A 126 -10.55 15.98 -9.29
#